data_45a3088c2eaa7f4a2a9d9668aa4e2cd3
#
_entry.id   45a3088c2eaa7f4a2a9d9668aa4e2cd3
#
_cell.length_a   1.000
_cell.length_b   1.000
_cell.length_c   1.000
_cell.angle_alpha   90.00
_cell.angle_beta   90.00
_cell.angle_gamma   90.00
#
_symmetry.space_group_name_H-M   'P 1'
#
loop_
_entity.id
_entity.type
_entity.pdbx_description
1 polymer ?
#
loop_
_entity_poly.entity_id
_entity_poly.type
_entity_poly.pdbx_seq_one_letter_code
_entity_poly.pdbx_strand_id
1 'polypeptide(L)'
;KSTEYGYLPDRGEKFVEIDPVQWPKYGDLMKSHPNVITNTLTNVMSWYGTFTYDYMNRYIVNFNIRADGSNKFGQDKSNRFLPIWSVSGRWNLHEEAFLKEVMWMNMFAFRGSYGIQGNVSPDQTPNLLIQLGSFDPISKQYISKLSKLPNPQLRWEKTTSWNFGVDFAFLDNRLNGSVEVYRKKGKDQIISKEVASTTGSTTMQLNAGNLENKGYEI
;
A
#
# COMPACT_ATOMS: atom_id res chain seq x y z
N LYS A 1 -7.57 -12.00 -10.41
CA LYS A 1 -8.13 -11.13 -11.46
C LYS A 1 -9.44 -10.59 -10.96
N SER A 2 -9.54 -9.26 -10.79
CA SER A 2 -10.77 -8.57 -10.42
C SER A 2 -11.19 -7.66 -11.57
N THR A 3 -12.45 -7.68 -11.91
CA THR A 3 -13.05 -6.78 -12.89
C THR A 3 -14.26 -6.13 -12.20
N GLU A 4 -14.21 -4.82 -12.04
CA GLU A 4 -15.30 -4.05 -11.47
C GLU A 4 -16.01 -3.31 -12.59
N TYR A 5 -17.31 -3.47 -12.65
CA TYR A 5 -18.20 -2.73 -13.53
C TYR A 5 -18.96 -1.71 -12.68
N GLY A 6 -18.61 -0.43 -12.86
CA GLY A 6 -19.37 0.66 -12.28
C GLY A 6 -20.53 1.05 -13.19
N TYR A 7 -21.69 1.15 -12.63
CA TYR A 7 -22.92 1.56 -13.31
C TYR A 7 -23.54 2.69 -12.48
N LEU A 8 -24.14 3.68 -13.12
CA LEU A 8 -24.77 4.81 -12.42
C LEU A 8 -26.01 4.32 -11.64
N PRO A 9 -25.94 4.24 -10.30
CA PRO A 9 -27.05 3.67 -9.53
C PRO A 9 -28.15 4.66 -9.18
N ASP A 10 -28.01 5.96 -9.49
CA ASP A 10 -28.68 6.97 -8.71
C ASP A 10 -30.06 7.40 -9.22
N ARG A 11 -30.67 6.74 -10.19
CA ARG A 11 -32.02 7.13 -10.59
C ARG A 11 -33.07 6.04 -10.60
N GLY A 12 -32.77 4.82 -10.19
CA GLY A 12 -33.80 3.76 -10.10
C GLY A 12 -34.55 3.47 -11.42
N GLU A 13 -34.05 4.06 -12.50
CA GLU A 13 -34.64 3.86 -13.83
C GLU A 13 -34.13 2.52 -14.34
N LYS A 14 -35.03 1.56 -14.39
CA LYS A 14 -34.80 0.32 -15.12
C LYS A 14 -34.44 0.71 -16.55
N PHE A 15 -33.52 0.00 -17.17
CA PHE A 15 -33.33 0.03 -18.62
C PHE A 15 -34.66 -0.34 -19.26
N VAL A 16 -35.43 0.67 -19.60
CA VAL A 16 -36.59 0.50 -20.44
C VAL A 16 -36.04 0.31 -21.84
N GLU A 17 -36.64 -0.62 -22.57
CA GLU A 17 -36.39 -0.88 -23.98
C GLU A 17 -36.16 0.44 -24.72
N ILE A 18 -34.98 0.58 -25.37
CA ILE A 18 -34.55 1.83 -25.99
C ILE A 18 -35.52 2.12 -27.15
N ASP A 19 -36.47 2.99 -26.93
CA ASP A 19 -37.35 3.50 -27.99
C ASP A 19 -36.48 4.40 -28.93
N PRO A 20 -36.36 4.06 -30.21
CA PRO A 20 -35.62 4.86 -31.17
C PRO A 20 -36.04 6.33 -31.25
N VAL A 21 -37.30 6.63 -30.94
CA VAL A 21 -37.85 8.00 -30.90
C VAL A 21 -37.29 8.78 -29.71
N GLN A 22 -36.90 8.11 -28.65
CA GLN A 22 -36.31 8.73 -27.45
C GLN A 22 -34.78 8.78 -27.49
N TRP A 23 -34.17 8.20 -28.51
CA TRP A 23 -32.69 8.18 -28.67
C TRP A 23 -32.00 9.55 -28.51
N PRO A 24 -32.52 10.67 -29.02
CA PRO A 24 -31.93 11.98 -28.79
C PRO A 24 -31.79 12.34 -27.32
N LYS A 25 -32.81 11.99 -26.49
CA LYS A 25 -32.76 12.22 -25.03
C LYS A 25 -31.70 11.34 -24.34
N TYR A 26 -31.58 10.09 -24.77
CA TYR A 26 -30.53 9.21 -24.29
C TYR A 26 -29.12 9.66 -24.71
N GLY A 27 -28.97 10.14 -25.93
CA GLY A 27 -27.75 10.71 -26.45
C GLY A 27 -27.27 11.92 -25.61
N ASP A 28 -28.18 12.78 -25.19
CA ASP A 28 -27.88 13.91 -24.34
C ASP A 28 -27.62 13.50 -22.89
N LEU A 29 -28.33 12.50 -22.38
CA LEU A 29 -28.03 11.90 -21.07
C LEU A 29 -26.63 11.26 -21.06
N MET A 30 -26.27 10.52 -22.09
CA MET A 30 -24.94 9.91 -22.25
C MET A 30 -23.84 10.97 -22.38
N LYS A 31 -24.09 12.08 -23.04
CA LYS A 31 -23.16 13.22 -23.12
C LYS A 31 -22.97 13.92 -21.77
N SER A 32 -24.04 14.04 -20.98
CA SER A 32 -23.99 14.65 -19.65
C SER A 32 -23.37 13.74 -18.58
N HIS A 33 -23.29 12.43 -18.85
CA HIS A 33 -22.76 11.41 -17.92
C HIS A 33 -21.70 10.54 -18.63
N PRO A 34 -20.52 11.08 -18.94
CA PRO A 34 -19.50 10.41 -19.77
C PRO A 34 -18.97 9.10 -19.18
N ASN A 35 -19.23 8.81 -17.91
CA ASN A 35 -18.73 7.63 -17.20
C ASN A 35 -19.86 6.67 -16.78
N VAL A 36 -20.77 6.37 -17.68
CA VAL A 36 -21.92 5.47 -17.39
C VAL A 36 -21.44 4.04 -17.05
N ILE A 37 -20.34 3.60 -17.65
CA ILE A 37 -19.78 2.28 -17.39
C ILE A 37 -18.27 2.44 -17.19
N THR A 38 -17.78 2.07 -16.02
CA THR A 38 -16.35 1.94 -15.75
C THR A 38 -15.95 0.48 -15.71
N ASN A 39 -14.93 0.10 -16.44
CA ASN A 39 -14.34 -1.22 -16.39
C ASN A 39 -12.89 -1.11 -15.94
N THR A 40 -12.61 -1.56 -14.72
CA THR A 40 -11.26 -1.55 -14.16
C THR A 40 -10.76 -2.98 -14.02
N LEU A 41 -9.70 -3.31 -14.75
CA LEU A 41 -9.04 -4.60 -14.66
C LEU A 41 -7.80 -4.49 -13.77
N THR A 42 -7.83 -5.13 -12.61
CA THR A 42 -6.68 -5.25 -11.72
C THR A 42 -6.24 -6.72 -11.66
N ASN A 43 -5.01 -6.96 -12.08
CA ASN A 43 -4.37 -8.27 -11.94
C ASN A 43 -3.34 -8.17 -10.82
N VAL A 44 -3.46 -9.05 -9.84
CA VAL A 44 -2.51 -9.16 -8.72
C VAL A 44 -2.04 -10.61 -8.66
N MET A 45 -0.77 -10.79 -8.44
CA MET A 45 -0.15 -12.08 -8.18
C MET A 45 0.71 -11.95 -6.92
N SER A 46 0.51 -12.85 -5.97
CA SER A 46 1.25 -12.86 -4.71
C SER A 46 1.77 -14.26 -4.43
N TRP A 47 2.99 -14.35 -3.91
CA TRP A 47 3.51 -15.56 -3.30
C TRP A 47 4.18 -15.21 -1.97
N TYR A 48 4.13 -16.12 -1.03
CA TYR A 48 4.69 -15.92 0.30
C TYR A 48 5.26 -17.21 0.86
N GLY A 49 6.20 -17.07 1.77
CA GLY A 49 6.76 -18.14 2.57
C GLY A 49 7.03 -17.66 3.98
N THR A 50 6.81 -18.54 4.95
CA THR A 50 7.15 -18.31 6.36
C THR A 50 7.95 -19.48 6.87
N PHE A 51 8.98 -19.17 7.67
CA PHE A 51 9.81 -20.17 8.33
C PHE A 51 9.92 -19.76 9.79
N THR A 52 9.61 -20.70 10.70
CA THR A 52 9.75 -20.51 12.13
C THR A 52 10.61 -21.63 12.68
N TYR A 53 11.61 -21.27 13.46
CA TYR A 53 12.47 -22.21 14.18
C TYR A 53 12.43 -21.89 15.65
N ASP A 54 12.11 -22.88 16.46
CA ASP A 54 12.09 -22.82 17.90
C ASP A 54 13.09 -23.85 18.44
N TYR A 55 14.03 -23.38 19.24
CA TYR A 55 14.98 -24.25 19.93
C TYR A 55 14.77 -24.18 21.44
N MET A 56 14.22 -25.26 22.00
CA MET A 56 13.97 -25.45 23.43
C MET A 56 13.18 -24.31 24.11
N ASN A 57 12.29 -23.65 23.36
CA ASN A 57 11.56 -22.46 23.82
C ASN A 57 12.47 -21.29 24.27
N ARG A 58 13.79 -21.37 24.02
CA ARG A 58 14.78 -20.35 24.38
C ARG A 58 15.05 -19.37 23.25
N TYR A 59 15.24 -19.92 22.06
CA TYR A 59 15.59 -19.16 20.87
C TYR A 59 14.53 -19.38 19.81
N ILE A 60 13.78 -18.36 19.48
CA ILE A 60 12.75 -18.43 18.47
C ILE A 60 13.15 -17.48 17.34
N VAL A 61 13.23 -17.99 16.11
CA VAL A 61 13.55 -17.21 14.92
C VAL A 61 12.44 -17.36 13.91
N ASN A 62 11.96 -16.25 13.38
CA ASN A 62 10.98 -16.23 12.31
C ASN A 62 11.55 -15.51 11.09
N PHE A 63 11.35 -16.09 9.93
CA PHE A 63 11.64 -15.48 8.65
C PHE A 63 10.40 -15.49 7.77
N ASN A 64 10.02 -14.33 7.25
CA ASN A 64 8.91 -14.19 6.36
C ASN A 64 9.37 -13.54 5.06
N ILE A 65 8.88 -14.03 3.94
CA ILE A 65 9.11 -13.45 2.63
C ILE A 65 7.79 -13.42 1.85
N ARG A 66 7.57 -12.32 1.13
CA ARG A 66 6.41 -12.16 0.26
C ARG A 66 6.81 -11.36 -0.98
N ALA A 67 6.29 -11.73 -2.12
CA ALA A 67 6.42 -10.95 -3.33
C ALA A 67 5.05 -10.72 -3.95
N ASP A 68 4.72 -9.46 -4.14
CA ASP A 68 3.48 -9.02 -4.75
C ASP A 68 3.77 -8.35 -6.08
N GLY A 69 3.00 -8.72 -7.10
CA GLY A 69 3.03 -8.13 -8.41
C GLY A 69 1.67 -7.59 -8.82
N SER A 70 1.64 -6.43 -9.45
CA SER A 70 0.42 -5.82 -9.93
C SER A 70 0.63 -5.15 -11.30
N ASN A 71 -0.43 -5.14 -12.12
CA ASN A 71 -0.45 -4.40 -13.38
C ASN A 71 -0.60 -2.88 -13.21
N LYS A 72 -0.76 -2.41 -11.97
CA LYS A 72 -0.82 -0.96 -11.64
C LYS A 72 0.55 -0.27 -11.61
N PHE A 73 1.64 -1.04 -11.63
CA PHE A 73 2.99 -0.48 -11.60
C PHE A 73 3.56 -0.25 -12.99
N GLY A 74 4.58 0.59 -13.02
CA GLY A 74 5.22 1.13 -14.22
C GLY A 74 5.58 0.11 -15.29
N GLN A 75 5.98 0.62 -16.45
CA GLN A 75 6.30 -0.20 -17.62
C GLN A 75 7.50 -1.11 -17.41
N ASP A 76 8.39 -0.74 -16.48
CA ASP A 76 9.56 -1.54 -16.16
C ASP A 76 9.20 -2.77 -15.32
N LYS A 77 9.59 -3.95 -15.80
CA LYS A 77 9.32 -5.24 -15.15
C LYS A 77 9.93 -5.32 -13.74
N SER A 78 11.05 -4.67 -13.51
CA SER A 78 11.73 -4.63 -12.21
C SER A 78 10.92 -3.90 -11.14
N ASN A 79 10.05 -2.99 -11.53
CA ASN A 79 9.22 -2.20 -10.63
C ASN A 79 7.86 -2.88 -10.31
N ARG A 80 7.52 -3.97 -11.01
CA ARG A 80 6.24 -4.67 -10.82
C ARG A 80 6.22 -5.59 -9.61
N PHE A 81 7.38 -6.13 -9.25
CA PHE A 81 7.51 -7.04 -8.11
C PHE A 81 8.40 -6.41 -7.06
N LEU A 82 7.89 -6.29 -5.85
CA LEU A 82 8.68 -5.93 -4.70
C LEU A 82 8.75 -7.14 -3.75
N PRO A 83 9.90 -7.79 -3.61
CA PRO A 83 10.08 -8.75 -2.55
C PRO A 83 10.16 -7.99 -1.21
N ILE A 84 9.23 -8.29 -0.33
CA ILE A 84 9.21 -7.84 1.06
C ILE A 84 9.59 -9.00 1.95
N TRP A 85 10.38 -8.74 2.96
CA TRP A 85 10.81 -9.78 3.89
C TRP A 85 11.05 -9.21 5.27
N SER A 86 10.97 -10.08 6.25
CA SER A 86 11.29 -9.76 7.63
C SER A 86 11.93 -10.94 8.33
N VAL A 87 12.83 -10.62 9.23
CA VAL A 87 13.40 -11.56 10.19
C VAL A 87 13.10 -11.04 11.59
N SER A 88 12.74 -11.92 12.49
CA SER A 88 12.60 -11.61 13.90
C SER A 88 13.18 -12.71 14.75
N GLY A 89 13.72 -12.32 15.89
CA GLY A 89 14.26 -13.22 16.89
C GLY A 89 13.70 -12.90 18.27
N ARG A 90 13.48 -13.92 19.05
CA ARG A 90 13.13 -13.83 20.46
C ARG A 90 14.06 -14.75 21.25
N TRP A 91 14.66 -14.21 22.30
CA TRP A 91 15.45 -14.95 23.27
C TRP A 91 14.78 -14.90 24.61
N ASN A 92 14.24 -16.03 25.03
CA ASN A 92 13.62 -16.23 26.33
C ASN A 92 14.70 -16.48 27.38
N LEU A 93 15.23 -15.42 27.96
CA LEU A 93 16.35 -15.48 28.86
C LEU A 93 16.01 -16.22 30.18
N HIS A 94 14.76 -16.14 30.64
CA HIS A 94 14.28 -16.85 31.82
C HIS A 94 14.30 -18.38 31.69
N GLU A 95 14.35 -18.92 30.45
CA GLU A 95 14.46 -20.35 30.18
C GLU A 95 15.91 -20.86 30.18
N GLU A 96 16.89 -19.96 30.33
CA GLU A 96 18.28 -20.34 30.40
C GLU A 96 18.60 -21.01 31.73
N ALA A 97 19.50 -22.02 31.71
CA ALA A 97 19.83 -22.82 32.89
C ALA A 97 20.33 -21.97 34.06
N PHE A 98 20.99 -20.86 33.82
CA PHE A 98 21.52 -19.97 34.86
C PHE A 98 20.48 -19.01 35.46
N LEU A 99 19.30 -18.85 34.86
CA LEU A 99 18.20 -18.03 35.36
C LEU A 99 16.98 -18.83 35.79
N LYS A 100 16.91 -20.10 35.44
CA LYS A 100 15.75 -20.97 35.69
C LYS A 100 15.44 -21.16 37.18
N GLU A 101 16.45 -21.00 38.04
CA GLU A 101 16.28 -21.12 39.49
C GLU A 101 15.88 -19.80 40.18
N VAL A 102 15.77 -18.71 39.43
CA VAL A 102 15.43 -17.38 39.93
C VAL A 102 13.92 -17.27 40.11
N MET A 103 13.42 -17.60 41.30
CA MET A 103 11.96 -17.70 41.59
C MET A 103 11.19 -16.38 41.40
N TRP A 104 11.82 -15.22 41.53
CA TRP A 104 11.13 -13.94 41.36
C TRP A 104 11.01 -13.48 39.92
N MET A 105 11.65 -14.18 38.97
CA MET A 105 11.63 -13.86 37.54
C MET A 105 10.70 -14.83 36.79
N ASN A 106 9.50 -14.40 36.45
CA ASN A 106 8.54 -15.23 35.73
C ASN A 106 8.76 -15.19 34.22
N MET A 107 9.17 -14.03 33.69
CA MET A 107 9.49 -13.85 32.28
C MET A 107 10.55 -12.77 32.12
N PHE A 108 11.55 -13.05 31.29
CA PHE A 108 12.49 -12.06 30.82
C PHE A 108 12.95 -12.46 29.43
N ALA A 109 12.62 -11.64 28.43
CA ALA A 109 12.90 -11.97 27.06
C ALA A 109 13.34 -10.74 26.26
N PHE A 110 14.32 -10.95 25.39
CA PHE A 110 14.69 -9.99 24.35
C PHE A 110 14.00 -10.36 23.05
N ARG A 111 13.54 -9.36 22.32
CA ARG A 111 13.01 -9.53 20.97
C ARG A 111 13.60 -8.48 20.03
N GLY A 112 13.86 -8.90 18.81
CA GLY A 112 14.35 -8.02 17.78
C GLY A 112 13.71 -8.37 16.45
N SER A 113 13.44 -7.37 15.63
CA SER A 113 12.96 -7.59 14.29
C SER A 113 13.56 -6.58 13.33
N TYR A 114 13.75 -7.03 12.08
CA TYR A 114 14.18 -6.22 10.97
C TYR A 114 13.43 -6.65 9.72
N GLY A 115 12.99 -5.69 8.92
CA GLY A 115 12.29 -6.04 7.70
C GLY A 115 12.09 -4.87 6.76
N ILE A 116 11.67 -5.22 5.54
CA ILE A 116 11.30 -4.29 4.48
C ILE A 116 9.84 -4.53 4.13
N GLN A 117 9.06 -3.47 4.13
CA GLN A 117 7.67 -3.45 3.73
C GLN A 117 7.51 -2.59 2.48
N GLY A 118 6.61 -3.00 1.61
CA GLY A 118 6.21 -2.22 0.45
C GLY A 118 4.78 -1.71 0.59
N ASN A 119 4.53 -0.53 0.10
CA ASN A 119 3.19 0.04 0.02
C ASN A 119 2.94 0.60 -1.37
N VAL A 120 1.67 0.57 -1.78
CA VAL A 120 1.20 1.21 -3.01
C VAL A 120 -0.14 1.87 -2.75
N SER A 121 -0.27 3.10 -3.19
CA SER A 121 -1.57 3.75 -3.20
C SER A 121 -2.41 3.21 -4.36
N PRO A 122 -3.68 2.81 -4.12
CA PRO A 122 -4.57 2.27 -5.15
C PRO A 122 -4.87 3.27 -6.27
N ASP A 123 -4.76 4.57 -5.99
CA ASP A 123 -5.07 5.65 -6.93
C ASP A 123 -3.91 6.01 -7.87
N GLN A 124 -2.80 5.26 -7.79
CA GLN A 124 -1.63 5.51 -8.62
C GLN A 124 -1.72 4.76 -9.93
N THR A 125 -1.26 5.44 -10.98
CA THR A 125 -1.11 4.86 -12.33
C THR A 125 0.12 5.43 -12.99
N PRO A 126 0.88 4.61 -13.74
CA PRO A 126 2.01 5.09 -14.53
C PRO A 126 1.56 5.81 -15.81
N ASN A 127 0.27 5.70 -16.16
CA ASN A 127 -0.26 6.17 -17.43
C ASN A 127 -0.69 7.63 -17.38
N LEU A 128 -0.65 8.27 -18.54
CA LEU A 128 -1.29 9.56 -18.78
C LEU A 128 -2.81 9.40 -18.59
N LEU A 129 -3.41 10.23 -17.76
CA LEU A 129 -4.86 10.30 -17.63
C LEU A 129 -5.38 11.61 -18.21
N ILE A 130 -6.31 11.48 -19.12
CA ILE A 130 -7.03 12.60 -19.73
C ILE A 130 -8.49 12.51 -19.31
N GLN A 131 -9.01 13.59 -18.77
CA GLN A 131 -10.42 13.72 -18.46
C GLN A 131 -11.12 14.38 -19.65
N LEU A 132 -12.12 13.70 -20.18
CA LEU A 132 -12.96 14.28 -21.20
C LEU A 132 -13.77 15.44 -20.59
N GLY A 133 -13.64 16.61 -21.16
CA GLY A 133 -14.32 17.81 -20.70
C GLY A 133 -15.64 18.05 -21.42
N SER A 134 -16.22 19.22 -21.18
CA SER A 134 -17.47 19.65 -21.81
C SER A 134 -17.27 19.99 -23.30
N PHE A 135 -18.36 19.90 -24.04
CA PHE A 135 -18.42 20.39 -25.42
C PHE A 135 -18.30 21.93 -25.40
N ASP A 136 -17.31 22.43 -26.16
CA ASP A 136 -17.16 23.87 -26.38
C ASP A 136 -18.00 24.32 -27.59
N PRO A 137 -19.00 25.16 -27.40
CA PRO A 137 -19.86 25.60 -28.48
C PRO A 137 -19.15 26.50 -29.51
N ILE A 138 -18.04 27.12 -29.14
CA ILE A 138 -17.25 28.01 -30.02
C ILE A 138 -16.41 27.17 -30.97
N SER A 139 -15.59 26.28 -30.45
CA SER A 139 -14.74 25.38 -31.25
C SER A 139 -15.50 24.20 -31.84
N LYS A 140 -16.74 23.94 -31.39
CA LYS A 140 -17.57 22.76 -31.72
C LYS A 140 -16.86 21.43 -31.45
N GLN A 141 -16.01 21.39 -30.43
CA GLN A 141 -15.21 20.23 -30.06
C GLN A 141 -15.35 19.95 -28.56
N TYR A 142 -15.06 18.73 -28.17
CA TYR A 142 -14.90 18.38 -26.74
C TYR A 142 -13.53 18.83 -26.27
N ILE A 143 -13.50 19.62 -25.21
CA ILE A 143 -12.25 20.02 -24.56
C ILE A 143 -11.84 18.93 -23.58
N SER A 144 -10.65 18.38 -23.74
CA SER A 144 -10.08 17.43 -22.79
C SER A 144 -9.07 18.11 -21.89
N LYS A 145 -9.09 17.78 -20.62
CA LYS A 145 -8.10 18.25 -19.66
C LYS A 145 -7.17 17.11 -19.26
N LEU A 146 -5.89 17.44 -19.13
CA LEU A 146 -4.92 16.54 -18.55
C LEU A 146 -5.24 16.37 -17.05
N SER A 147 -5.55 15.14 -16.64
CA SER A 147 -5.86 14.81 -15.25
C SER A 147 -4.63 14.40 -14.46
N LYS A 148 -3.78 13.55 -15.06
CA LYS A 148 -2.52 13.13 -14.44
C LYS A 148 -1.42 13.01 -15.49
N LEU A 149 -0.24 13.52 -15.16
CA LEU A 149 0.97 13.31 -15.97
C LEU A 149 1.43 11.85 -15.85
N PRO A 150 2.02 11.29 -16.93
CA PRO A 150 2.53 9.92 -16.86
C PRO A 150 3.76 9.85 -15.96
N ASN A 151 3.86 8.76 -15.21
CA ASN A 151 5.06 8.42 -14.44
C ASN A 151 5.50 6.98 -14.76
N PRO A 152 6.27 6.76 -15.84
CA PRO A 152 6.74 5.41 -16.21
C PRO A 152 7.68 4.79 -15.17
N GLN A 153 8.28 5.62 -14.30
CA GLN A 153 9.16 5.19 -13.21
C GLN A 153 8.43 4.96 -11.89
N LEU A 154 7.10 4.95 -11.92
CA LEU A 154 6.31 4.67 -10.72
C LEU A 154 6.69 3.32 -10.13
N ARG A 155 7.06 3.33 -8.86
CA ARG A 155 7.50 2.16 -8.10
C ARG A 155 6.91 2.12 -6.71
N TRP A 156 7.07 0.98 -6.05
CA TRP A 156 6.64 0.78 -4.68
C TRP A 156 7.35 1.72 -3.71
N GLU A 157 6.60 2.26 -2.77
CA GLU A 157 7.15 2.87 -1.58
C GLU A 157 7.77 1.78 -0.71
N LYS A 158 8.97 2.02 -0.19
CA LYS A 158 9.71 1.06 0.63
C LYS A 158 9.87 1.60 2.03
N THR A 159 9.48 0.81 3.02
CA THR A 159 9.71 1.12 4.42
C THR A 159 10.59 0.04 5.04
N THR A 160 11.78 0.42 5.47
CA THR A 160 12.66 -0.42 6.26
C THR A 160 12.38 -0.14 7.73
N SER A 161 12.11 -1.17 8.50
CA SER A 161 11.85 -1.06 9.94
C SER A 161 12.76 -1.98 10.73
N TRP A 162 13.21 -1.51 11.86
CA TRP A 162 13.77 -2.35 12.91
C TRP A 162 13.12 -1.99 14.24
N ASN A 163 13.00 -3.00 15.07
CA ASN A 163 12.41 -2.93 16.38
C ASN A 163 13.22 -3.81 17.31
N PHE A 164 13.47 -3.31 18.52
CA PHE A 164 14.09 -4.04 19.60
C PHE A 164 13.28 -3.84 20.87
N GLY A 165 12.97 -4.92 21.56
CA GLY A 165 12.15 -4.89 22.76
C GLY A 165 12.65 -5.83 23.84
N VAL A 166 12.27 -5.49 25.07
CA VAL A 166 12.48 -6.30 26.25
C VAL A 166 11.13 -6.50 26.92
N ASP A 167 10.75 -7.76 27.12
CA ASP A 167 9.55 -8.14 27.86
C ASP A 167 9.97 -8.69 29.23
N PHE A 168 9.28 -8.28 30.29
CA PHE A 168 9.57 -8.74 31.63
C PHE A 168 8.31 -8.98 32.46
N ALA A 169 8.40 -9.96 33.34
CA ALA A 169 7.40 -10.22 34.38
C ALA A 169 8.11 -10.76 35.62
N PHE A 170 7.88 -10.13 36.75
CA PHE A 170 8.53 -10.40 38.01
C PHE A 170 7.51 -10.54 39.13
N LEU A 171 7.94 -11.18 40.24
CA LEU A 171 7.17 -11.30 41.51
C LEU A 171 5.78 -11.87 41.29
N ASP A 172 5.69 -13.07 40.73
CA ASP A 172 4.42 -13.75 40.41
C ASP A 172 3.51 -12.90 39.50
N ASN A 173 4.13 -12.27 38.45
CA ASN A 173 3.47 -11.38 37.52
C ASN A 173 2.88 -10.09 38.12
N ARG A 174 3.25 -9.72 39.34
CA ARG A 174 2.79 -8.46 39.96
C ARG A 174 3.41 -7.23 39.26
N LEU A 175 4.63 -7.37 38.76
CA LEU A 175 5.30 -6.36 37.96
C LEU A 175 5.55 -6.94 36.59
N ASN A 176 4.84 -6.47 35.59
CA ASN A 176 5.04 -6.88 34.19
C ASN A 176 4.99 -5.67 33.26
N GLY A 177 5.67 -5.80 32.15
CA GLY A 177 5.72 -4.73 31.15
C GLY A 177 6.61 -5.08 29.98
N SER A 178 6.67 -4.15 29.06
CA SER A 178 7.60 -4.20 27.92
C SER A 178 8.20 -2.83 27.66
N VAL A 179 9.44 -2.82 27.21
CA VAL A 179 10.11 -1.62 26.72
C VAL A 179 10.54 -1.88 25.29
N GLU A 180 10.23 -0.97 24.41
CA GLU A 180 10.44 -1.14 22.98
C GLU A 180 11.06 0.11 22.36
N VAL A 181 12.02 -0.08 21.45
CA VAL A 181 12.63 0.99 20.66
C VAL A 181 12.51 0.62 19.19
N TYR A 182 12.04 1.55 18.38
CA TYR A 182 11.88 1.30 16.96
C TYR A 182 12.37 2.46 16.08
N ARG A 183 12.69 2.11 14.86
CA ARG A 183 12.98 3.07 13.80
C ARG A 183 12.44 2.55 12.48
N LYS A 184 11.69 3.41 11.78
CA LYS A 184 11.12 3.16 10.45
C LYS A 184 11.65 4.21 9.48
N LYS A 185 12.18 3.77 8.35
CA LYS A 185 12.66 4.64 7.26
C LYS A 185 11.88 4.34 6.00
N GLY A 186 11.03 5.26 5.60
CA GLY A 186 10.35 5.26 4.30
C GLY A 186 11.26 5.87 3.23
N LYS A 187 11.38 5.19 2.10
CA LYS A 187 12.04 5.67 0.89
C LYS A 187 11.08 5.55 -0.28
N ASP A 188 11.34 6.35 -1.31
CA ASP A 188 10.54 6.34 -2.53
C ASP A 188 9.05 6.65 -2.27
N GLN A 189 8.75 7.43 -1.20
CA GLN A 189 7.39 7.86 -0.92
C GLN A 189 6.87 8.71 -2.06
N ILE A 190 5.62 8.49 -2.45
CA ILE A 190 4.99 9.23 -3.52
C ILE A 190 4.58 10.59 -3.01
N ILE A 191 5.15 11.62 -3.61
CA ILE A 191 4.83 13.01 -3.29
C ILE A 191 4.35 13.73 -4.55
N SER A 192 3.48 14.72 -4.37
CA SER A 192 3.10 15.67 -5.41
C SER A 192 4.16 16.75 -5.49
N LYS A 193 4.79 16.89 -6.65
CA LYS A 193 5.74 17.95 -6.95
C LYS A 193 5.13 18.94 -7.94
N GLU A 194 5.32 20.22 -7.68
CA GLU A 194 4.95 21.26 -8.63
C GLU A 194 5.82 21.19 -9.90
N VAL A 195 5.18 21.30 -11.03
CA VAL A 195 5.82 21.31 -12.35
C VAL A 195 5.38 22.55 -13.12
N ALA A 196 6.15 22.91 -14.15
CA ALA A 196 5.80 24.04 -15.00
C ALA A 196 4.43 23.82 -15.66
N SER A 197 3.58 24.83 -15.62
CA SER A 197 2.22 24.78 -16.22
C SER A 197 2.24 24.50 -17.73
N THR A 198 3.37 24.72 -18.39
CA THR A 198 3.61 24.38 -19.80
C THR A 198 3.49 22.88 -20.10
N THR A 199 3.55 22.01 -19.07
CA THR A 199 3.34 20.57 -19.21
C THR A 199 1.85 20.18 -19.28
N GLY A 200 0.94 21.14 -19.12
CA GLY A 200 -0.51 20.91 -19.08
C GLY A 200 -1.05 20.49 -17.71
N SER A 201 -0.19 20.41 -16.71
CA SER A 201 -0.55 20.17 -15.30
C SER A 201 0.34 21.00 -14.40
N THR A 202 -0.15 21.36 -13.23
CA THR A 202 0.63 22.09 -12.22
C THR A 202 1.34 21.16 -11.24
N THR A 203 0.95 19.88 -11.20
CA THR A 203 1.53 18.89 -10.28
C THR A 203 1.81 17.57 -10.96
N MET A 204 2.85 16.88 -10.49
CA MET A 204 3.22 15.54 -10.92
C MET A 204 3.53 14.68 -9.68
N GLN A 205 3.11 13.43 -9.70
CA GLN A 205 3.41 12.47 -8.62
C GLN A 205 4.69 11.71 -8.92
N LEU A 206 5.63 11.76 -7.96
CA LEU A 206 6.96 11.16 -8.09
C LEU A 206 7.33 10.38 -6.84
N ASN A 207 8.08 9.30 -7.01
CA ASN A 207 8.71 8.59 -5.90
C ASN A 207 9.98 9.33 -5.45
N ALA A 208 9.84 10.39 -4.66
CA ALA A 208 10.95 11.25 -4.26
C ALA A 208 10.95 11.60 -2.76
N GLY A 209 9.92 11.18 -2.01
CA GLY A 209 9.82 11.44 -0.59
C GLY A 209 10.65 10.48 0.26
N ASN A 210 11.20 11.00 1.36
CA ASN A 210 11.80 10.20 2.42
C ASN A 210 11.12 10.55 3.74
N LEU A 211 10.84 9.53 4.54
CA LEU A 211 10.21 9.67 5.85
C LEU A 211 11.01 8.88 6.88
N GLU A 212 11.25 9.46 8.02
CA GLU A 212 11.84 8.76 9.16
C GLU A 212 10.94 8.89 10.39
N ASN A 213 10.64 7.77 11.02
CA ASN A 213 9.92 7.70 12.27
C ASN A 213 10.74 6.84 13.26
N LYS A 214 10.95 7.33 14.46
CA LYS A 214 11.63 6.64 15.56
C LYS A 214 10.92 6.95 16.86
N GLY A 215 10.90 5.98 17.76
CA GLY A 215 10.25 6.13 19.04
C GLY A 215 10.64 5.04 20.02
N TYR A 216 10.13 5.20 21.22
CA TYR A 216 10.16 4.20 22.27
C TYR A 216 8.76 4.07 22.89
N GLU A 217 8.47 2.88 23.38
CA GLU A 217 7.18 2.56 24.02
C GLU A 217 7.48 1.80 25.32
N ILE A 218 6.69 2.09 26.33
CA ILE A 218 6.81 1.48 27.66
C ILE A 218 5.43 1.01 28.09
#